data_96b024a6c57364a97e768846ab4af9b9
#
_entry.id   96b024a6c57364a97e768846ab4af9b9
#
_cell.length_a   1.000
_cell.length_b   1.000
_cell.length_c   1.000
_cell.angle_alpha   90.00
_cell.angle_beta   90.00
_cell.angle_gamma   90.00
#
_symmetry.space_group_name_H-M   'P 1'
#
loop_
_entity.id
_entity.type
_entity.pdbx_description
1 polymer ?
#
loop_
_entity_poly.entity_id
_entity_poly.type
_entity_poly.pdbx_seq_one_letter_code
_entity_poly.pdbx_strand_id
1 'polypeptide(L)'
;MNKQQSGFTLIELIMVIVILGILSAFALPRFADLSGSAETATIQAALGAVKSASAIAHASALANNQNGATGSVTMEGTAIALAYGYPTAASVCLAANLGATDYTCSGGIITTVGGEESDPCFNYTAAAAANTAPAISTVGAMNAAGDTCTP
;
A
#
# COMPACT_ATOMS: atom_id res chain seq x y z
N MET A 1 -58.41 14.78 -14.78
CA MET A 1 -58.02 13.37 -14.71
C MET A 1 -57.24 13.19 -13.39
N ASN A 2 -57.88 12.61 -12.35
CA ASN A 2 -57.21 12.34 -11.06
C ASN A 2 -56.33 11.11 -11.22
N LYS A 3 -55.02 11.26 -11.14
CA LYS A 3 -54.10 10.12 -11.01
C LYS A 3 -54.25 9.54 -9.61
N GLN A 4 -54.79 8.34 -9.53
CA GLN A 4 -54.82 7.58 -8.27
C GLN A 4 -53.37 7.26 -7.88
N GLN A 5 -52.91 7.80 -6.77
CA GLN A 5 -51.65 7.40 -6.15
C GLN A 5 -51.92 6.08 -5.40
N SER A 6 -51.40 4.96 -5.93
CA SER A 6 -51.36 3.71 -5.20
C SER A 6 -50.24 3.78 -4.16
N GLY A 7 -50.58 3.70 -2.88
CA GLY A 7 -49.61 3.60 -1.78
C GLY A 7 -49.15 2.16 -1.63
N PHE A 8 -47.90 1.99 -1.14
CA PHE A 8 -47.38 0.66 -0.75
C PHE A 8 -48.18 0.06 0.40
N THR A 9 -48.43 -1.24 0.33
CA THR A 9 -49.05 -1.95 1.44
C THR A 9 -48.00 -2.23 2.52
N LEU A 10 -48.42 -2.31 3.78
CA LEU A 10 -47.54 -2.61 4.92
C LEU A 10 -46.87 -3.98 4.74
N ILE A 11 -47.57 -4.94 4.15
CA ILE A 11 -47.04 -6.29 3.90
C ILE A 11 -45.94 -6.29 2.84
N GLU A 12 -46.06 -5.49 1.78
CA GLU A 12 -45.01 -5.34 0.77
C GLU A 12 -43.71 -4.77 1.38
N LEU A 13 -43.84 -3.78 2.28
CA LEU A 13 -42.69 -3.22 2.96
C LEU A 13 -42.01 -4.24 3.88
N ILE A 14 -42.81 -5.00 4.67
CA ILE A 14 -42.27 -6.02 5.57
C ILE A 14 -41.54 -7.13 4.77
N MET A 15 -42.15 -7.61 3.70
CA MET A 15 -41.49 -8.64 2.86
C MET A 15 -40.15 -8.17 2.27
N VAL A 16 -40.09 -6.93 1.82
CA VAL A 16 -38.83 -6.36 1.28
C VAL A 16 -37.74 -6.28 2.35
N ILE A 17 -38.04 -5.77 3.55
CA ILE A 17 -37.03 -5.65 4.61
C ILE A 17 -36.53 -7.01 5.10
N VAL A 18 -37.41 -8.03 5.14
CA VAL A 18 -37.05 -9.41 5.51
C VAL A 18 -36.11 -10.01 4.46
N ILE A 19 -36.41 -9.86 3.17
CA ILE A 19 -35.56 -10.36 2.08
C ILE A 19 -34.20 -9.63 2.10
N LEU A 20 -34.20 -8.31 2.24
CA LEU A 20 -32.95 -7.53 2.34
C LEU A 20 -32.13 -7.94 3.57
N GLY A 21 -32.77 -8.21 4.71
CA GLY A 21 -32.10 -8.71 5.92
C GLY A 21 -31.37 -10.03 5.68
N ILE A 22 -32.01 -10.98 5.02
CA ILE A 22 -31.43 -12.28 4.70
C ILE A 22 -30.27 -12.11 3.70
N LEU A 23 -30.46 -11.33 2.64
CA LEU A 23 -29.43 -11.08 1.64
C LEU A 23 -28.20 -10.37 2.24
N SER A 24 -28.41 -9.41 3.14
CA SER A 24 -27.34 -8.69 3.83
C SER A 24 -26.46 -9.62 4.68
N ALA A 25 -27.08 -10.62 5.34
CA ALA A 25 -26.34 -11.57 6.16
C ALA A 25 -25.31 -12.39 5.36
N PHE A 26 -25.58 -12.68 4.09
CA PHE A 26 -24.65 -13.39 3.20
C PHE A 26 -23.70 -12.44 2.43
N ALA A 27 -24.10 -11.20 2.21
CA ALA A 27 -23.31 -10.24 1.46
C ALA A 27 -22.13 -9.65 2.27
N LEU A 28 -22.36 -9.31 3.56
CA LEU A 28 -21.37 -8.65 4.41
C LEU A 28 -20.03 -9.42 4.52
N PRO A 29 -20.00 -10.74 4.77
CA PRO A 29 -18.72 -11.47 4.83
C PRO A 29 -17.94 -11.42 3.51
N ARG A 30 -18.64 -11.48 2.37
CA ARG A 30 -18.03 -11.44 1.05
C ARG A 30 -17.38 -10.09 0.74
N PHE A 31 -17.96 -9.00 1.21
CA PHE A 31 -17.35 -7.67 1.05
C PHE A 31 -16.11 -7.50 1.91
N ALA A 32 -16.09 -8.05 3.14
CA ALA A 32 -14.90 -8.02 3.98
C ALA A 32 -13.72 -8.79 3.33
N ASP A 33 -13.96 -10.00 2.80
CA ASP A 33 -12.96 -10.79 2.09
C ASP A 33 -12.40 -10.07 0.85
N LEU A 34 -13.24 -9.31 0.14
CA LEU A 34 -12.84 -8.55 -1.03
C LEU A 34 -11.95 -7.36 -0.66
N SER A 35 -12.21 -6.68 0.46
CA SER A 35 -11.38 -5.58 0.96
C SER A 35 -9.96 -6.05 1.23
N GLY A 36 -9.77 -7.11 1.99
CA GLY A 36 -8.45 -7.66 2.28
C GLY A 36 -7.69 -8.12 1.03
N SER A 37 -8.41 -8.68 0.04
CA SER A 37 -7.80 -9.03 -1.24
C SER A 37 -7.35 -7.80 -2.04
N ALA A 38 -8.13 -6.71 -2.01
CA ALA A 38 -7.79 -5.45 -2.66
C ALA A 38 -6.57 -4.77 -2.01
N GLU A 39 -6.50 -4.77 -0.68
CA GLU A 39 -5.36 -4.24 0.07
C GLU A 39 -4.07 -5.02 -0.24
N THR A 40 -4.15 -6.35 -0.26
CA THR A 40 -3.02 -7.19 -0.65
C THR A 40 -2.54 -6.87 -2.08
N ALA A 41 -3.45 -6.72 -3.03
CA ALA A 41 -3.12 -6.35 -4.40
C ALA A 41 -2.48 -4.95 -4.48
N THR A 42 -2.95 -4.00 -3.68
CA THR A 42 -2.40 -2.65 -3.58
C THR A 42 -0.96 -2.67 -3.06
N ILE A 43 -0.68 -3.44 -2.01
CA ILE A 43 0.68 -3.58 -1.46
C ILE A 43 1.61 -4.34 -2.42
N GLN A 44 1.11 -5.33 -3.17
CA GLN A 44 1.89 -5.99 -4.23
C GLN A 44 2.26 -5.02 -5.36
N ALA A 45 1.36 -4.12 -5.74
CA ALA A 45 1.64 -3.07 -6.71
C ALA A 45 2.70 -2.09 -6.17
N ALA A 46 2.58 -1.66 -4.91
CA ALA A 46 3.57 -0.80 -4.24
C ALA A 46 4.95 -1.48 -4.17
N LEU A 47 5.01 -2.79 -3.88
CA LEU A 47 6.24 -3.58 -3.89
C LEU A 47 6.90 -3.55 -5.28
N GLY A 48 6.12 -3.69 -6.35
CA GLY A 48 6.60 -3.56 -7.73
C GLY A 48 7.14 -2.17 -8.04
N ALA A 49 6.42 -1.12 -7.61
CA ALA A 49 6.84 0.27 -7.77
C ALA A 49 8.16 0.57 -7.04
N VAL A 50 8.30 0.12 -5.79
CA VAL A 50 9.53 0.27 -5.00
C VAL A 50 10.73 -0.43 -5.65
N LYS A 51 10.55 -1.66 -6.14
CA LYS A 51 11.62 -2.38 -6.86
C LYS A 51 12.06 -1.62 -8.11
N SER A 52 11.12 -1.14 -8.89
CA SER A 52 11.40 -0.37 -10.12
C SER A 52 12.07 0.97 -9.81
N ALA A 53 11.55 1.73 -8.85
CA ALA A 53 12.09 3.01 -8.44
C ALA A 53 13.51 2.86 -7.86
N SER A 54 13.77 1.82 -7.07
CA SER A 54 15.08 1.52 -6.53
C SER A 54 16.11 1.25 -7.65
N ALA A 55 15.73 0.50 -8.68
CA ALA A 55 16.58 0.23 -9.83
C ALA A 55 16.85 1.50 -10.66
N ILE A 56 15.84 2.34 -10.89
CA ILE A 56 15.97 3.61 -11.61
C ILE A 56 16.87 4.59 -10.84
N ALA A 57 16.64 4.71 -9.52
CA ALA A 57 17.48 5.57 -8.67
C ALA A 57 18.93 5.12 -8.70
N HIS A 58 19.20 3.80 -8.65
CA HIS A 58 20.53 3.25 -8.73
C HIS A 58 21.21 3.54 -10.08
N ALA A 59 20.48 3.36 -11.18
CA ALA A 59 20.99 3.69 -12.51
C ALA A 59 21.36 5.20 -12.63
N SER A 60 20.49 6.07 -12.09
CA SER A 60 20.75 7.51 -12.04
C SER A 60 21.95 7.84 -11.13
N ALA A 61 22.09 7.15 -9.99
CA ALA A 61 23.23 7.31 -9.08
C ALA A 61 24.55 6.96 -9.76
N LEU A 62 24.61 5.87 -10.51
CA LEU A 62 25.79 5.46 -11.27
C LEU A 62 26.13 6.48 -12.35
N ALA A 63 25.15 6.99 -13.09
CA ALA A 63 25.35 8.00 -14.12
C ALA A 63 25.90 9.32 -13.57
N ASN A 64 25.55 9.67 -12.34
CA ASN A 64 25.93 10.91 -11.66
C ASN A 64 27.06 10.72 -10.63
N ASN A 65 27.71 9.56 -10.57
CA ASN A 65 28.75 9.22 -9.58
C ASN A 65 28.26 9.40 -8.11
N GLN A 66 27.00 9.10 -7.83
CA GLN A 66 26.35 9.22 -6.52
C GLN A 66 26.21 7.86 -5.80
N ASN A 67 27.17 6.95 -6.02
CA ASN A 67 27.16 5.59 -5.47
C ASN A 67 27.99 5.44 -4.18
N GLY A 68 28.36 6.56 -3.55
CA GLY A 68 29.03 6.59 -2.26
C GLY A 68 28.11 6.17 -1.08
N ALA A 69 28.68 6.17 0.13
CA ALA A 69 27.94 5.87 1.37
C ALA A 69 26.74 6.80 1.57
N THR A 70 26.82 8.02 1.07
CA THR A 70 25.74 8.99 0.98
C THR A 70 25.73 9.62 -0.40
N GLY A 71 24.57 9.87 -0.95
CA GLY A 71 24.38 10.51 -2.25
C GLY A 71 22.97 11.06 -2.39
N SER A 72 22.70 11.67 -3.52
CA SER A 72 21.38 12.20 -3.84
C SER A 72 21.20 12.24 -5.35
N VAL A 73 20.01 11.88 -5.81
CA VAL A 73 19.58 12.07 -7.21
C VAL A 73 18.23 12.78 -7.22
N THR A 74 17.95 13.49 -8.30
CA THR A 74 16.65 14.14 -8.49
C THR A 74 15.80 13.25 -9.38
N MET A 75 14.63 12.84 -8.89
CA MET A 75 13.62 12.10 -9.64
C MET A 75 12.32 12.92 -9.63
N GLU A 76 11.78 13.20 -10.82
CA GLU A 76 10.55 14.00 -11.00
C GLU A 76 10.55 15.33 -10.20
N GLY A 77 11.70 16.00 -10.11
CA GLY A 77 11.86 17.25 -9.38
C GLY A 77 12.05 17.10 -7.87
N THR A 78 12.01 15.89 -7.34
CA THR A 78 12.20 15.58 -5.92
C THR A 78 13.59 15.01 -5.68
N ALA A 79 14.30 15.53 -4.66
CA ALA A 79 15.60 15.00 -4.25
C ALA A 79 15.41 13.70 -3.44
N ILE A 80 15.99 12.61 -3.94
CA ILE A 80 15.96 11.30 -3.30
C ILE A 80 17.33 11.06 -2.65
N ALA A 81 17.33 10.93 -1.32
CA ALA A 81 18.54 10.59 -0.58
C ALA A 81 18.93 9.13 -0.81
N LEU A 82 20.21 8.90 -1.02
CA LEU A 82 20.77 7.59 -1.35
C LEU A 82 21.76 7.11 -0.29
N ALA A 83 21.82 5.80 -0.12
CA ALA A 83 22.87 5.07 0.55
C ALA A 83 23.45 4.05 -0.45
N TYR A 84 24.75 4.18 -0.74
CA TYR A 84 25.46 3.33 -1.70
C TYR A 84 24.79 3.23 -3.09
N GLY A 85 24.19 4.37 -3.52
CA GLY A 85 23.53 4.48 -4.81
C GLY A 85 22.09 3.98 -4.85
N TYR A 86 21.52 3.54 -3.75
CA TYR A 86 20.10 3.12 -3.62
C TYR A 86 19.34 4.06 -2.69
N PRO A 87 18.02 4.21 -2.85
CA PRO A 87 17.22 5.02 -1.93
C PRO A 87 17.39 4.59 -0.48
N THR A 88 17.40 5.54 0.43
CA THR A 88 17.34 5.24 1.86
C THR A 88 15.95 4.75 2.26
N ALA A 89 15.80 4.11 3.42
CA ALA A 89 14.49 3.71 3.94
C ALA A 89 13.51 4.90 4.10
N ALA A 90 14.04 6.10 4.36
CA ALA A 90 13.22 7.32 4.48
C ALA A 90 12.83 7.92 3.12
N SER A 91 13.58 7.65 2.04
CA SER A 91 13.35 8.27 0.72
C SER A 91 12.74 7.29 -0.30
N VAL A 92 12.68 6.01 -0.02
CA VAL A 92 12.21 4.99 -0.97
C VAL A 92 10.76 5.20 -1.41
N CYS A 93 9.89 5.63 -0.50
CA CYS A 93 8.49 5.93 -0.85
C CYS A 93 8.37 7.17 -1.74
N LEU A 94 9.20 8.18 -1.50
CA LEU A 94 9.29 9.34 -2.39
C LEU A 94 9.79 8.92 -3.76
N ALA A 95 10.81 8.07 -3.84
CA ALA A 95 11.35 7.54 -5.09
C ALA A 95 10.31 6.73 -5.88
N ALA A 96 9.46 5.97 -5.18
CA ALA A 96 8.39 5.17 -5.76
C ALA A 96 7.09 5.94 -5.97
N ASN A 97 7.06 7.24 -5.66
CA ASN A 97 5.87 8.10 -5.72
C ASN A 97 4.66 7.51 -4.98
N LEU A 98 4.90 6.88 -3.82
CA LEU A 98 3.84 6.37 -2.96
C LEU A 98 3.28 7.52 -2.11
N GLY A 99 2.04 7.90 -2.39
CA GLY A 99 1.37 9.00 -1.69
C GLY A 99 1.06 8.67 -0.24
N ALA A 100 1.32 9.62 0.68
CA ALA A 100 1.02 9.47 2.10
C ALA A 100 -0.49 9.41 2.42
N THR A 101 -1.36 9.64 1.45
CA THR A 101 -2.81 9.45 1.54
C THR A 101 -3.21 7.98 1.48
N ASP A 102 -2.42 7.16 0.79
CA ASP A 102 -2.75 5.77 0.49
C ASP A 102 -1.80 4.79 1.18
N TYR A 103 -0.57 5.23 1.48
CA TYR A 103 0.47 4.39 2.06
C TYR A 103 1.10 5.02 3.30
N THR A 104 1.41 4.21 4.27
CA THR A 104 2.26 4.56 5.42
C THR A 104 3.66 3.99 5.19
N CYS A 105 4.67 4.88 5.29
CA CYS A 105 6.08 4.53 5.13
C CYS A 105 6.83 4.95 6.39
N SER A 106 7.21 4.01 7.21
CA SER A 106 7.93 4.27 8.46
C SER A 106 9.05 3.26 8.67
N GLY A 107 10.28 3.75 8.87
CA GLY A 107 11.44 2.89 9.15
C GLY A 107 11.77 1.86 8.06
N GLY A 108 11.24 2.01 6.86
CA GLY A 108 11.36 1.04 5.76
C GLY A 108 10.21 0.02 5.71
N ILE A 109 9.23 0.10 6.60
CA ILE A 109 7.98 -0.66 6.50
C ILE A 109 7.01 0.12 5.63
N ILE A 110 6.44 -0.53 4.64
CA ILE A 110 5.43 0.02 3.73
C ILE A 110 4.14 -0.78 3.89
N THR A 111 3.06 -0.10 4.23
CA THR A 111 1.71 -0.64 4.39
C THR A 111 0.68 0.35 3.86
N THR A 112 -0.59 -0.03 3.78
CA THR A 112 -1.70 0.90 3.51
C THR A 112 -1.89 1.87 4.68
N VAL A 113 -2.56 3.00 4.45
CA VAL A 113 -2.90 3.95 5.52
C VAL A 113 -3.82 3.27 6.54
N GLY A 114 -3.45 3.38 7.82
CA GLY A 114 -4.15 2.70 8.90
C GLY A 114 -3.25 1.70 9.63
N GLY A 115 -2.55 0.86 8.89
CA GLY A 115 -1.52 -0.07 9.41
C GLY A 115 -1.99 -0.90 10.61
N GLU A 116 -3.18 -1.50 10.50
CA GLU A 116 -3.75 -2.30 11.58
C GLU A 116 -3.14 -3.71 11.63
N GLU A 117 -3.47 -4.46 12.67
CA GLU A 117 -3.06 -5.86 12.80
C GLU A 117 -3.53 -6.69 11.61
N SER A 118 -2.64 -7.48 11.06
CA SER A 118 -2.85 -8.33 9.88
C SER A 118 -2.93 -7.61 8.53
N ASP A 119 -2.80 -6.29 8.49
CA ASP A 119 -2.73 -5.56 7.21
C ASP A 119 -1.51 -5.98 6.39
N PRO A 120 -1.64 -6.06 5.06
CA PRO A 120 -0.53 -6.42 4.21
C PRO A 120 0.56 -5.36 4.25
N CYS A 121 1.82 -5.81 4.30
CA CYS A 121 3.00 -4.94 4.39
C CYS A 121 4.21 -5.60 3.74
N PHE A 122 5.26 -4.82 3.52
CA PHE A 122 6.60 -5.34 3.21
C PHE A 122 7.69 -4.44 3.78
N ASN A 123 8.90 -4.99 3.92
CA ASN A 123 10.05 -4.29 4.45
C ASN A 123 11.01 -3.91 3.32
N TYR A 124 11.52 -2.69 3.38
CA TYR A 124 12.64 -2.19 2.59
C TYR A 124 13.81 -1.87 3.51
N THR A 125 14.93 -2.55 3.34
CA THR A 125 16.18 -2.26 4.03
C THR A 125 17.17 -1.69 3.04
N ALA A 126 17.63 -0.46 3.28
CA ALA A 126 18.60 0.21 2.40
C ALA A 126 19.91 -0.57 2.29
N ALA A 127 20.64 -0.35 1.21
CA ALA A 127 21.97 -0.93 1.04
C ALA A 127 22.88 -0.55 2.23
N ALA A 128 23.53 -1.55 2.82
CA ALA A 128 24.39 -1.38 4.00
C ALA A 128 25.86 -1.17 3.65
N ALA A 129 26.27 -1.48 2.42
CA ALA A 129 27.64 -1.36 1.94
C ALA A 129 27.69 -1.13 0.42
N ALA A 130 28.86 -0.71 -0.07
CA ALA A 130 29.11 -0.58 -1.49
C ALA A 130 28.92 -1.93 -2.22
N ASN A 131 28.35 -1.88 -3.42
CA ASN A 131 28.04 -3.05 -4.25
C ASN A 131 27.04 -4.05 -3.59
N THR A 132 26.27 -3.61 -2.60
CA THR A 132 25.21 -4.42 -1.99
C THR A 132 23.87 -3.83 -2.37
N ALA A 133 22.96 -4.65 -2.90
CA ALA A 133 21.60 -4.22 -3.20
C ALA A 133 20.78 -4.09 -1.91
N PRO A 134 19.73 -3.23 -1.89
CA PRO A 134 18.80 -3.17 -0.77
C PRO A 134 18.05 -4.51 -0.65
N ALA A 135 17.70 -4.87 0.57
CA ALA A 135 16.83 -6.02 0.82
C ALA A 135 15.36 -5.58 0.80
N ILE A 136 14.55 -6.26 0.00
CA ILE A 136 13.11 -6.01 -0.09
C ILE A 136 12.40 -7.33 0.17
N SER A 137 11.59 -7.38 1.23
CA SER A 137 10.90 -8.61 1.60
C SER A 137 9.75 -8.96 0.64
N THR A 138 9.20 -10.14 0.78
CA THR A 138 7.87 -10.47 0.24
C THR A 138 6.80 -9.73 1.03
N VAL A 139 5.57 -9.72 0.51
CA VAL A 139 4.41 -9.22 1.26
C VAL A 139 4.13 -10.16 2.41
N GLY A 140 3.97 -9.61 3.59
CA GLY A 140 3.63 -10.26 4.84
C GLY A 140 2.50 -9.53 5.54
N ALA A 141 2.42 -9.62 6.86
CA ALA A 141 1.38 -9.00 7.67
C ALA A 141 1.96 -8.15 8.81
N MET A 142 1.26 -7.07 9.14
CA MET A 142 1.56 -6.22 10.29
C MET A 142 1.27 -6.95 11.60
N ASN A 143 2.12 -6.69 12.61
CA ASN A 143 1.83 -7.15 13.97
C ASN A 143 0.78 -6.26 14.65
N ALA A 144 0.29 -6.70 15.82
CA ALA A 144 -0.72 -6.00 16.61
C ALA A 144 -0.26 -4.59 17.11
N ALA A 145 1.04 -4.34 17.18
CA ALA A 145 1.57 -3.04 17.58
C ALA A 145 1.69 -2.05 16.40
N GLY A 146 1.53 -2.51 15.15
CA GLY A 146 1.65 -1.67 13.95
C GLY A 146 3.08 -1.21 13.65
N ASP A 147 4.08 -1.85 14.24
CA ASP A 147 5.49 -1.44 14.17
C ASP A 147 6.42 -2.46 13.52
N THR A 148 5.94 -3.66 13.22
CA THR A 148 6.74 -4.73 12.62
C THR A 148 5.96 -5.44 11.53
N CYS A 149 6.60 -5.62 10.38
CA CYS A 149 6.07 -6.40 9.27
C CYS A 149 6.75 -7.77 9.24
N THR A 150 5.97 -8.83 9.32
CA THR A 150 6.46 -10.23 9.24
C THR A 150 6.14 -10.77 7.84
N PRO A 151 7.18 -10.96 6.98
CA PRO A 151 6.99 -11.48 5.62
C PRO A 151 6.63 -12.95 5.59
#